data_9c249068e54d8f59c7411b1875b34f8a
#
_entry.id   9c249068e54d8f59c7411b1875b34f8a
#
_cell.length_a   1.000
_cell.length_b   1.000
_cell.length_c   1.000
_cell.angle_alpha   90.00
_cell.angle_beta   90.00
_cell.angle_gamma   90.00
#
_symmetry.space_group_name_H-M   'P 1'
#
loop_
_entity.id
_entity.type
_entity.pdbx_description
1 polymer ?
#
loop_
_entity_poly.entity_id
_entity_poly.type
_entity_poly.pdbx_seq_one_letter_code
_entity_poly.pdbx_strand_id
1 'polypeptide(L)'
;MRIAFVSLHTSPIQTPSTGDAGGLNVYLLELARSLGRQGHEVQLITRATDPADPAVLPVAPGVELRALRAGPVGPLAKEELPGITDAFAAALAALPPADVVHAHYWLSAVAALPVARAWGVPHVLTLHSVSAGKNRRLVAGDTPEPASRLADEGRLVRASDLVVASAESEKRLLVEAYDADPAAVHVVAPGVEEAFLREPSGRDGGGRVRIVLLGRIQPLKGQDVALRALALLDPATRPLLVIAGGVSPGRDAYAASLHALVRSLGLEDDVLFAGALDRAATARVLAG
;
A
#
# COMPACT_ATOMS: atom_id res chain seq x y z
N MET A 1 21.05 5.53 -13.09
CA MET A 1 21.25 5.53 -11.63
C MET A 1 20.82 4.18 -11.09
N ARG A 2 21.49 3.71 -10.03
CA ARG A 2 21.05 2.55 -9.23
C ARG A 2 20.19 3.05 -8.07
N ILE A 3 18.95 2.58 -8.00
CA ILE A 3 17.96 3.01 -7.00
C ILE A 3 17.62 1.83 -6.10
N ALA A 4 17.80 1.97 -4.79
CA ALA A 4 17.41 0.97 -3.80
C ALA A 4 16.03 1.31 -3.24
N PHE A 5 14.99 0.59 -3.64
CA PHE A 5 13.66 0.65 -3.04
C PHE A 5 13.55 -0.35 -1.90
N VAL A 6 13.40 0.14 -0.68
CA VAL A 6 13.38 -0.68 0.52
C VAL A 6 11.96 -0.88 1.03
N SER A 7 11.50 -2.14 1.08
CA SER A 7 10.19 -2.55 1.61
C SER A 7 10.35 -3.77 2.52
N LEU A 8 10.68 -3.53 3.79
CA LEU A 8 10.99 -4.57 4.78
C LEU A 8 9.78 -5.47 5.08
N HIS A 9 8.60 -4.87 5.30
CA HIS A 9 7.43 -5.53 5.90
C HIS A 9 6.58 -6.33 4.92
N THR A 10 6.73 -6.09 3.61
CA THR A 10 5.98 -6.80 2.56
C THR A 10 6.78 -6.82 1.27
N SER A 11 6.77 -7.96 0.57
CA SER A 11 7.46 -8.10 -0.71
C SER A 11 6.70 -7.35 -1.82
N PRO A 12 7.35 -6.46 -2.60
CA PRO A 12 6.69 -5.71 -3.68
C PRO A 12 6.00 -6.60 -4.73
N ILE A 13 6.45 -7.84 -4.92
CA ILE A 13 5.87 -8.78 -5.88
C ILE A 13 4.75 -9.64 -5.30
N GLN A 14 4.46 -9.51 -4.01
CA GLN A 14 3.37 -10.26 -3.36
C GLN A 14 2.02 -9.83 -3.94
N THR A 15 1.16 -10.81 -4.20
CA THR A 15 -0.18 -10.57 -4.74
C THR A 15 -0.99 -9.67 -3.80
N PRO A 16 -1.55 -8.54 -4.28
CA PRO A 16 -2.40 -7.68 -3.47
C PRO A 16 -3.57 -8.45 -2.84
N SER A 17 -3.98 -8.04 -1.64
CA SER A 17 -5.02 -8.70 -0.84
C SER A 17 -4.61 -10.03 -0.20
N THR A 18 -3.33 -10.42 -0.25
CA THR A 18 -2.79 -11.53 0.52
C THR A 18 -1.94 -10.99 1.67
N GLY A 19 -2.19 -11.42 2.90
CA GLY A 19 -1.49 -10.89 4.08
C GLY A 19 -1.57 -9.36 4.17
N ASP A 20 -0.42 -8.69 4.34
CA ASP A 20 -0.30 -7.23 4.37
C ASP A 20 -0.15 -6.58 2.99
N ALA A 21 -0.07 -7.38 1.92
CA ALA A 21 0.08 -6.86 0.57
C ALA A 21 -1.14 -6.05 0.13
N GLY A 22 -0.90 -4.90 -0.46
CA GLY A 22 -1.96 -3.97 -0.87
C GLY A 22 -1.47 -2.91 -1.85
N GLY A 23 -2.01 -1.71 -1.76
CA GLY A 23 -1.69 -0.60 -2.64
C GLY A 23 -0.21 -0.23 -2.68
N LEU A 24 0.52 -0.37 -1.56
CA LEU A 24 1.96 -0.14 -1.49
C LEU A 24 2.72 -1.06 -2.45
N ASN A 25 2.39 -2.35 -2.49
CA ASN A 25 3.06 -3.32 -3.35
C ASN A 25 2.86 -2.99 -4.82
N VAL A 26 1.63 -2.64 -5.20
CA VAL A 26 1.29 -2.19 -6.56
C VAL A 26 2.08 -0.92 -6.91
N TYR A 27 2.08 0.07 -6.01
CA TYR A 27 2.80 1.32 -6.19
C TYR A 27 4.30 1.11 -6.42
N LEU A 28 4.96 0.32 -5.54
CA LEU A 28 6.39 0.05 -5.68
C LEU A 28 6.73 -0.65 -6.99
N LEU A 29 5.98 -1.69 -7.32
CA LEU A 29 6.24 -2.49 -8.51
C LEU A 29 6.10 -1.66 -9.79
N GLU A 30 5.05 -0.85 -9.89
CA GLU A 30 4.81 -0.03 -11.08
C GLU A 30 5.77 1.15 -11.18
N LEU A 31 6.12 1.79 -10.06
CA LEU A 31 7.14 2.83 -10.02
C LEU A 31 8.50 2.27 -10.45
N ALA A 32 8.90 1.10 -9.91
CA ALA A 32 10.14 0.43 -10.29
C ALA A 32 10.18 0.09 -11.79
N ARG A 33 9.10 -0.48 -12.33
CA ARG A 33 8.97 -0.78 -13.76
C ARG A 33 9.08 0.48 -14.62
N SER A 34 8.45 1.56 -14.18
CA SER A 34 8.51 2.85 -14.90
C SER A 34 9.92 3.42 -14.94
N LEU A 35 10.63 3.39 -13.82
CA LEU A 35 12.02 3.82 -13.74
C LEU A 35 12.96 2.92 -14.54
N GLY A 36 12.74 1.59 -14.52
CA GLY A 36 13.48 0.65 -15.37
C GLY A 36 13.33 0.95 -16.86
N ARG A 37 12.10 1.27 -17.32
CA ARG A 37 11.88 1.71 -18.71
C ARG A 37 12.59 3.02 -19.06
N GLN A 38 12.88 3.86 -18.08
CA GLN A 38 13.66 5.10 -18.24
C GLN A 38 15.17 4.88 -18.18
N GLY A 39 15.64 3.63 -18.08
CA GLY A 39 17.05 3.27 -18.08
C GLY A 39 17.72 3.33 -16.71
N HIS A 40 16.94 3.33 -15.62
CA HIS A 40 17.47 3.17 -14.27
C HIS A 40 17.58 1.71 -13.87
N GLU A 41 18.54 1.39 -12.99
CA GLU A 41 18.64 0.08 -12.32
C GLU A 41 17.91 0.18 -10.98
N VAL A 42 16.81 -0.55 -10.83
CA VAL A 42 16.00 -0.53 -9.61
C VAL A 42 16.09 -1.86 -8.87
N GLN A 43 16.53 -1.78 -7.62
CA GLN A 43 16.57 -2.91 -6.70
C GLN A 43 15.38 -2.82 -5.74
N LEU A 44 14.43 -3.73 -5.86
CA LEU A 44 13.34 -3.92 -4.90
C LEU A 44 13.86 -4.79 -3.75
N ILE A 45 14.15 -4.17 -2.61
CA ILE A 45 14.79 -4.85 -1.48
C ILE A 45 13.76 -5.15 -0.41
N THR A 46 13.62 -6.43 -0.07
CA THR A 46 12.65 -6.92 0.91
C THR A 46 13.26 -7.98 1.82
N ARG A 47 12.55 -8.37 2.87
CA ARG A 47 12.94 -9.50 3.72
C ARG A 47 12.56 -10.83 3.08
N ALA A 48 13.46 -11.79 3.07
CA ALA A 48 13.15 -13.18 2.73
C ALA A 48 12.25 -13.78 3.83
N THR A 49 11.14 -14.37 3.42
CA THR A 49 10.15 -15.00 4.31
C THR A 49 10.09 -16.51 4.15
N ASP A 50 10.68 -17.06 3.09
CA ASP A 50 10.79 -18.49 2.83
C ASP A 50 12.28 -18.85 2.65
N PRO A 51 12.75 -20.00 3.17
CA PRO A 51 14.11 -20.49 2.88
C PRO A 51 14.39 -20.65 1.38
N ALA A 52 13.35 -20.90 0.59
CA ALA A 52 13.43 -21.06 -0.86
C ALA A 52 13.40 -19.72 -1.62
N ASP A 53 13.17 -18.59 -0.95
CA ASP A 53 13.19 -17.27 -1.60
C ASP A 53 14.56 -17.07 -2.28
N PRO A 54 14.61 -16.83 -3.61
CA PRO A 54 15.86 -16.55 -4.28
C PRO A 54 16.44 -15.23 -3.78
N ALA A 55 17.75 -15.18 -3.55
CA ALA A 55 18.42 -13.96 -3.11
C ALA A 55 18.24 -12.81 -4.11
N VAL A 56 18.15 -13.13 -5.40
CA VAL A 56 17.91 -12.19 -6.51
C VAL A 56 16.90 -12.80 -7.48
N LEU A 57 15.90 -12.05 -7.86
CA LEU A 57 14.88 -12.43 -8.83
C LEU A 57 14.70 -11.31 -9.86
N PRO A 58 14.94 -11.52 -11.16
CA PRO A 58 14.58 -10.55 -12.21
C PRO A 58 13.06 -10.32 -12.23
N VAL A 59 12.63 -9.06 -12.24
CA VAL A 59 11.21 -8.68 -12.19
C VAL A 59 10.76 -8.03 -13.50
N ALA A 60 11.61 -7.17 -14.08
CA ALA A 60 11.41 -6.51 -15.35
C ALA A 60 12.78 -6.01 -15.89
N PRO A 61 12.86 -5.55 -17.14
CA PRO A 61 14.08 -4.90 -17.63
C PRO A 61 14.52 -3.76 -16.70
N GLY A 62 15.76 -3.83 -16.21
CA GLY A 62 16.32 -2.88 -15.24
C GLY A 62 15.78 -3.01 -13.82
N VAL A 63 14.95 -4.00 -13.50
CA VAL A 63 14.34 -4.17 -12.18
C VAL A 63 14.58 -5.58 -11.65
N GLU A 64 15.16 -5.67 -10.46
CA GLU A 64 15.35 -6.94 -9.74
C GLU A 64 14.79 -6.87 -8.32
N LEU A 65 14.30 -7.97 -7.79
CA LEU A 65 13.99 -8.16 -6.38
C LEU A 65 15.21 -8.74 -5.68
N ARG A 66 15.53 -8.20 -4.51
CA ARG A 66 16.54 -8.75 -3.58
C ARG A 66 15.87 -9.11 -2.26
N ALA A 67 15.86 -10.41 -1.96
CA ALA A 67 15.34 -10.93 -0.71
C ALA A 67 16.48 -11.09 0.31
N LEU A 68 16.47 -10.25 1.35
CA LEU A 68 17.50 -10.25 2.40
C LEU A 68 17.11 -11.15 3.55
N ARG A 69 18.02 -11.97 4.03
CA ARG A 69 17.84 -12.77 5.24
C ARG A 69 18.06 -11.88 6.46
N ALA A 70 16.98 -11.62 7.23
CA ALA A 70 17.01 -10.81 8.44
C ALA A 70 16.00 -11.36 9.45
N GLY A 71 16.50 -11.70 10.62
CA GLY A 71 15.70 -12.34 11.67
C GLY A 71 15.28 -13.78 11.36
N PRO A 72 14.27 -14.30 12.06
CA PRO A 72 13.75 -15.65 11.83
C PRO A 72 13.23 -15.84 10.42
N VAL A 73 13.35 -17.06 9.90
CA VAL A 73 12.73 -17.42 8.62
C VAL A 73 11.24 -17.65 8.85
N GLY A 74 10.40 -17.14 7.96
CA GLY A 74 8.95 -17.27 8.03
C GLY A 74 8.24 -15.92 8.11
N PRO A 75 6.91 -15.91 8.03
CA PRO A 75 6.11 -14.72 8.27
C PRO A 75 6.24 -14.29 9.72
N LEU A 76 6.37 -12.98 9.95
CA LEU A 76 6.36 -12.37 11.29
C LEU A 76 5.10 -11.53 11.45
N ALA A 77 4.56 -11.51 12.65
CA ALA A 77 3.53 -10.55 13.00
C ALA A 77 4.09 -9.12 12.91
N LYS A 78 3.23 -8.17 12.58
CA LYS A 78 3.64 -6.78 12.34
C LYS A 78 4.32 -6.15 13.55
N GLU A 79 3.91 -6.58 14.73
CA GLU A 79 4.43 -6.16 16.03
C GLU A 79 5.84 -6.69 16.31
N GLU A 80 6.26 -7.75 15.61
CA GLU A 80 7.59 -8.36 15.74
C GLU A 80 8.62 -7.73 14.78
N LEU A 81 8.15 -7.10 13.71
CA LEU A 81 9.02 -6.50 12.68
C LEU A 81 9.98 -5.42 13.20
N PRO A 82 9.63 -4.57 14.19
CA PRO A 82 10.60 -3.63 14.75
C PRO A 82 11.85 -4.31 15.31
N GLY A 83 11.72 -5.52 15.87
CA GLY A 83 12.83 -6.28 16.44
C GLY A 83 13.87 -6.80 15.44
N ILE A 84 13.59 -6.73 14.15
CA ILE A 84 14.51 -7.22 13.10
C ILE A 84 15.09 -6.09 12.22
N THR A 85 14.78 -4.84 12.51
CA THR A 85 15.25 -3.70 11.70
C THR A 85 16.76 -3.59 11.63
N ASP A 86 17.47 -3.86 12.75
CA ASP A 86 18.93 -3.83 12.81
C ASP A 86 19.56 -4.96 11.97
N ALA A 87 19.00 -6.17 12.07
CA ALA A 87 19.46 -7.30 11.26
C ALA A 87 19.23 -7.04 9.76
N PHE A 88 18.11 -6.40 9.41
CA PHE A 88 17.81 -6.01 8.04
C PHE A 88 18.75 -4.89 7.57
N ALA A 89 19.03 -3.89 8.40
CA ALA A 89 19.98 -2.83 8.10
C ALA A 89 21.39 -3.39 7.84
N ALA A 90 21.85 -4.34 8.65
CA ALA A 90 23.14 -5.01 8.46
C ALA A 90 23.19 -5.77 7.12
N ALA A 91 22.13 -6.51 6.78
CA ALA A 91 22.05 -7.22 5.51
C ALA A 91 21.98 -6.26 4.30
N LEU A 92 21.27 -5.13 4.44
CA LEU A 92 21.20 -4.06 3.44
C LEU A 92 22.59 -3.42 3.23
N ALA A 93 23.30 -3.09 4.31
CA ALA A 93 24.62 -2.48 4.27
C ALA A 93 25.68 -3.36 3.60
N ALA A 94 25.48 -4.68 3.57
CA ALA A 94 26.35 -5.63 2.90
C ALA A 94 26.18 -5.64 1.37
N LEU A 95 25.15 -4.97 0.82
CA LEU A 95 24.98 -4.81 -0.63
C LEU A 95 25.90 -3.71 -1.17
N PRO A 96 26.23 -3.76 -2.49
CA PRO A 96 26.88 -2.64 -3.15
C PRO A 96 26.03 -1.35 -3.01
N PRO A 97 26.65 -0.19 -2.70
CA PRO A 97 25.95 1.07 -2.57
C PRO A 97 25.09 1.42 -3.81
N ALA A 98 23.90 1.92 -3.59
CA ALA A 98 23.07 2.55 -4.60
C ALA A 98 23.40 4.04 -4.72
N ASP A 99 22.87 4.72 -5.75
CA ASP A 99 23.00 6.17 -5.89
C ASP A 99 21.98 6.93 -5.03
N VAL A 100 20.86 6.24 -4.70
CA VAL A 100 19.79 6.75 -3.83
C VAL A 100 19.09 5.60 -3.13
N VAL A 101 18.71 5.80 -1.87
CA VAL A 101 17.90 4.86 -1.08
C VAL A 101 16.52 5.46 -0.87
N HIS A 102 15.48 4.78 -1.36
CA HIS A 102 14.10 5.19 -1.17
C HIS A 102 13.38 4.17 -0.27
N ALA A 103 13.13 4.56 0.95
CA ALA A 103 12.43 3.73 1.93
C ALA A 103 10.91 3.90 1.81
N HIS A 104 10.22 2.78 1.76
CA HIS A 104 8.77 2.73 1.70
C HIS A 104 8.23 2.15 3.01
N TYR A 105 7.46 2.95 3.73
CA TYR A 105 6.97 2.69 5.07
C TYR A 105 8.02 2.92 6.18
N TRP A 106 7.56 3.27 7.37
CA TRP A 106 8.42 3.67 8.49
C TRP A 106 9.44 2.61 8.91
N LEU A 107 9.05 1.31 8.97
CA LEU A 107 9.96 0.21 9.33
C LEU A 107 11.14 0.09 8.35
N SER A 108 10.86 0.26 7.07
CA SER A 108 11.90 0.26 6.04
C SER A 108 12.85 1.43 6.23
N ALA A 109 12.32 2.60 6.58
CA ALA A 109 13.13 3.79 6.81
C ALA A 109 13.97 3.69 8.08
N VAL A 110 13.48 3.06 9.16
CA VAL A 110 14.28 2.76 10.36
C VAL A 110 15.56 2.01 9.98
N ALA A 111 15.42 0.97 9.15
CA ALA A 111 16.56 0.17 8.72
C ALA A 111 17.43 0.86 7.64
N ALA A 112 16.81 1.60 6.71
CA ALA A 112 17.49 2.11 5.52
C ALA A 112 18.22 3.45 5.73
N LEU A 113 17.71 4.33 6.59
CA LEU A 113 18.32 5.65 6.84
C LEU A 113 19.78 5.57 7.32
N PRO A 114 20.15 4.74 8.32
CA PRO A 114 21.56 4.61 8.74
C PRO A 114 22.44 4.06 7.62
N VAL A 115 21.91 3.17 6.77
CA VAL A 115 22.66 2.61 5.63
C VAL A 115 22.90 3.66 4.54
N ALA A 116 21.88 4.43 4.19
CA ALA A 116 22.02 5.54 3.23
C ALA A 116 23.10 6.55 3.69
N ARG A 117 23.09 6.87 4.98
CA ARG A 117 24.13 7.73 5.58
C ARG A 117 25.52 7.12 5.51
N ALA A 118 25.66 5.83 5.81
CA ALA A 118 26.94 5.13 5.73
C ALA A 118 27.45 5.04 4.27
N TRP A 119 26.55 4.92 3.29
CA TRP A 119 26.90 4.96 1.87
C TRP A 119 27.18 6.39 1.36
N GLY A 120 26.81 7.42 2.10
CA GLY A 120 26.92 8.82 1.68
C GLY A 120 25.98 9.20 0.55
N VAL A 121 24.78 8.57 0.49
CA VAL A 121 23.80 8.78 -0.57
C VAL A 121 22.49 9.35 -0.02
N PRO A 122 21.69 10.06 -0.84
CA PRO A 122 20.41 10.60 -0.41
C PRO A 122 19.44 9.51 0.07
N HIS A 123 18.73 9.83 1.15
CA HIS A 123 17.61 9.03 1.68
C HIS A 123 16.27 9.69 1.36
N VAL A 124 15.42 8.99 0.62
CA VAL A 124 14.05 9.40 0.30
C VAL A 124 13.07 8.55 1.12
N LEU A 125 12.01 9.17 1.61
CA LEU A 125 10.97 8.50 2.41
C LEU A 125 9.58 8.67 1.81
N THR A 126 8.85 7.57 1.65
CA THR A 126 7.40 7.56 1.43
C THR A 126 6.74 6.72 2.52
N LEU A 127 5.90 7.33 3.37
CA LEU A 127 5.28 6.63 4.49
C LEU A 127 4.13 5.71 4.08
N HIS A 128 3.42 5.98 2.99
CA HIS A 128 2.20 5.30 2.51
C HIS A 128 1.03 5.30 3.50
N SER A 129 1.29 5.49 4.77
CA SER A 129 0.28 5.72 5.80
C SER A 129 0.92 6.44 6.98
N VAL A 130 0.32 7.53 7.42
CA VAL A 130 0.80 8.39 8.50
C VAL A 130 0.05 8.05 9.78
N SER A 131 0.77 7.62 10.83
CA SER A 131 0.16 7.17 12.09
C SER A 131 -0.61 8.29 12.79
N ALA A 132 -0.11 9.52 12.78
CA ALA A 132 -0.83 10.68 13.32
C ALA A 132 -2.19 10.89 12.63
N GLY A 133 -2.25 10.72 11.30
CA GLY A 133 -3.50 10.82 10.54
C GLY A 133 -4.47 9.69 10.84
N LYS A 134 -3.99 8.47 11.06
CA LYS A 134 -4.81 7.34 11.47
C LYS A 134 -5.40 7.56 12.85
N ASN A 135 -4.57 7.98 13.82
CA ASN A 135 -5.01 8.21 15.19
C ASN A 135 -6.02 9.37 15.31
N ARG A 136 -5.99 10.35 14.39
CA ARG A 136 -7.01 11.42 14.32
C ARG A 136 -8.35 10.94 13.77
N ARG A 137 -8.42 9.77 13.11
CA ARG A 137 -9.61 9.25 12.40
C ARG A 137 -10.05 7.88 12.90
N LEU A 138 -9.74 7.54 14.15
CA LEU A 138 -10.16 6.27 14.73
C LEU A 138 -11.69 6.19 14.76
N VAL A 139 -12.20 5.03 14.36
CA VAL A 139 -13.61 4.66 14.51
C VAL A 139 -13.77 3.60 15.59
N ALA A 140 -15.00 3.37 16.03
CA ALA A 140 -15.28 2.39 17.07
C ALA A 140 -14.71 0.99 16.70
N GLY A 141 -13.88 0.44 17.59
CA GLY A 141 -13.20 -0.85 17.38
C GLY A 141 -11.82 -0.77 16.72
N ASP A 142 -11.35 0.44 16.38
CA ASP A 142 -9.96 0.62 15.93
C ASP A 142 -8.99 0.69 17.12
N THR A 143 -7.78 0.17 16.90
CA THR A 143 -6.67 0.31 17.84
C THR A 143 -5.76 1.44 17.37
N PRO A 144 -5.40 2.39 18.26
CA PRO A 144 -4.45 3.44 17.93
C PRO A 144 -3.08 2.86 17.51
N GLU A 145 -2.43 3.52 16.58
CA GLU A 145 -1.03 3.23 16.28
C GLU A 145 -0.16 3.58 17.50
N PRO A 146 0.86 2.76 17.82
CA PRO A 146 1.64 2.93 19.03
C PRO A 146 2.46 4.23 19.04
N ALA A 147 2.68 4.79 20.23
CA ALA A 147 3.46 6.03 20.39
C ALA A 147 4.88 5.93 19.84
N SER A 148 5.50 4.74 19.93
CA SER A 148 6.81 4.47 19.34
C SER A 148 6.82 4.71 17.82
N ARG A 149 5.79 4.24 17.11
CA ARG A 149 5.65 4.47 15.68
C ARG A 149 5.52 5.97 15.36
N LEU A 150 4.71 6.71 16.13
CA LEU A 150 4.56 8.16 15.93
C LEU A 150 5.91 8.88 16.10
N ALA A 151 6.67 8.50 17.16
CA ALA A 151 7.98 9.07 17.43
C ALA A 151 8.99 8.76 16.31
N ASP A 152 9.01 7.51 15.84
CA ASP A 152 9.87 7.09 14.73
C ASP A 152 9.50 7.78 13.41
N GLU A 153 8.23 7.83 13.05
CA GLU A 153 7.81 8.56 11.84
C GLU A 153 8.26 10.02 11.90
N GLY A 154 8.07 10.71 13.03
CA GLY A 154 8.51 12.10 13.20
C GLY A 154 10.04 12.26 13.08
N ARG A 155 10.81 11.36 13.70
CA ARG A 155 12.27 11.34 13.58
C ARG A 155 12.73 11.10 12.14
N LEU A 156 12.13 10.14 11.45
CA LEU A 156 12.48 9.76 10.08
C LEU A 156 12.14 10.84 9.07
N VAL A 157 10.98 11.47 9.20
CA VAL A 157 10.54 12.57 8.33
C VAL A 157 11.52 13.75 8.41
N ARG A 158 11.96 14.13 9.62
CA ARG A 158 12.95 15.24 9.79
C ARG A 158 14.37 14.85 9.38
N ALA A 159 14.68 13.56 9.36
CA ALA A 159 16.05 13.07 9.09
C ALA A 159 16.27 12.64 7.64
N SER A 160 15.22 12.51 6.83
CA SER A 160 15.31 12.18 5.41
C SER A 160 15.66 13.41 4.59
N ASP A 161 16.43 13.23 3.52
CA ASP A 161 16.79 14.33 2.62
C ASP A 161 15.59 14.80 1.80
N LEU A 162 14.64 13.87 1.53
CA LEU A 162 13.40 14.15 0.83
C LEU A 162 12.29 13.23 1.32
N VAL A 163 11.10 13.79 1.48
CA VAL A 163 9.88 13.03 1.80
C VAL A 163 8.88 13.19 0.66
N VAL A 164 8.38 12.06 0.15
CA VAL A 164 7.34 12.03 -0.87
C VAL A 164 5.98 11.85 -0.19
N ALA A 165 5.12 12.84 -0.35
CA ALA A 165 3.70 12.79 0.05
C ALA A 165 2.82 12.52 -1.18
N SER A 166 1.76 11.73 -1.01
CA SER A 166 0.84 11.38 -2.10
C SER A 166 -0.17 12.49 -2.44
N ALA A 167 -0.35 13.47 -1.54
CA ALA A 167 -1.29 14.56 -1.70
C ALA A 167 -0.90 15.76 -0.83
N GLU A 168 -1.42 16.94 -1.15
CA GLU A 168 -1.22 18.16 -0.34
C GLU A 168 -1.73 18.02 1.09
N SER A 169 -2.80 17.24 1.31
CA SER A 169 -3.30 16.95 2.65
C SER A 169 -2.33 16.12 3.48
N GLU A 170 -1.58 15.21 2.85
CA GLU A 170 -0.53 14.44 3.52
C GLU A 170 0.67 15.33 3.85
N LYS A 171 1.12 16.17 2.92
CA LYS A 171 2.17 17.17 3.17
C LYS A 171 1.84 18.04 4.37
N ARG A 172 0.62 18.62 4.41
CA ARG A 172 0.18 19.42 5.56
C ARG A 172 0.20 18.61 6.86
N LEU A 173 -0.27 17.38 6.83
CA LEU A 173 -0.26 16.49 7.99
C LEU A 173 1.16 16.22 8.51
N LEU A 174 2.13 15.99 7.61
CA LEU A 174 3.54 15.76 7.98
C LEU A 174 4.16 16.99 8.62
N VAL A 175 3.88 18.19 8.10
CA VAL A 175 4.33 19.45 8.67
C VAL A 175 3.71 19.69 10.05
N GLU A 176 2.39 19.52 10.18
CA GLU A 176 1.66 19.79 11.43
C GLU A 176 1.97 18.77 12.55
N ALA A 177 2.10 17.50 12.19
CA ALA A 177 2.20 16.42 13.19
C ALA A 177 3.64 16.05 13.53
N TYR A 178 4.57 16.26 12.60
CA TYR A 178 5.95 15.79 12.72
C TYR A 178 7.00 16.89 12.57
N ASP A 179 6.57 18.14 12.42
CA ASP A 179 7.47 19.29 12.24
C ASP A 179 8.41 19.07 11.02
N ALA A 180 7.84 18.56 9.93
CA ALA A 180 8.56 18.35 8.68
C ALA A 180 8.95 19.69 8.05
N ASP A 181 10.17 19.80 7.51
CA ASP A 181 10.51 20.94 6.66
C ASP A 181 9.63 20.91 5.38
N PRO A 182 8.78 21.95 5.15
CA PRO A 182 7.94 21.99 3.96
C PRO A 182 8.74 21.98 2.64
N ALA A 183 10.00 22.41 2.64
CA ALA A 183 10.87 22.39 1.47
C ALA A 183 11.38 20.97 1.15
N ALA A 184 11.53 20.11 2.16
CA ALA A 184 11.93 18.73 1.99
C ALA A 184 10.74 17.80 1.65
N VAL A 185 9.48 18.24 1.80
CA VAL A 185 8.30 17.45 1.47
C VAL A 185 7.77 17.79 0.09
N HIS A 186 7.84 16.84 -0.82
CA HIS A 186 7.36 16.98 -2.19
C HIS A 186 6.08 16.17 -2.41
N VAL A 187 5.09 16.78 -3.05
CA VAL A 187 3.84 16.10 -3.40
C VAL A 187 3.98 15.46 -4.77
N VAL A 188 3.89 14.13 -4.80
CA VAL A 188 3.89 13.34 -6.03
C VAL A 188 2.67 12.41 -5.98
N ALA A 189 1.66 12.75 -6.76
CA ALA A 189 0.45 11.93 -6.85
C ALA A 189 0.79 10.53 -7.40
N PRO A 190 0.19 9.46 -6.85
CA PRO A 190 0.36 8.13 -7.39
C PRO A 190 -0.08 8.06 -8.85
N GLY A 191 0.74 7.41 -9.67
CA GLY A 191 0.40 7.15 -11.07
C GLY A 191 -0.67 6.05 -11.21
N VAL A 192 -1.25 5.97 -12.40
CA VAL A 192 -2.18 4.90 -12.79
C VAL A 192 -1.51 4.06 -13.86
N GLU A 193 -1.64 2.74 -13.76
CA GLU A 193 -1.15 1.81 -14.77
C GLU A 193 -1.91 2.00 -16.09
N GLU A 194 -1.21 1.95 -17.20
CA GLU A 194 -1.77 2.15 -18.55
C GLU A 194 -2.95 1.21 -18.85
N ALA A 195 -2.95 0.00 -18.30
CA ALA A 195 -4.05 -0.95 -18.44
C ALA A 195 -5.39 -0.43 -17.91
N PHE A 196 -5.37 0.51 -16.95
CA PHE A 196 -6.57 1.14 -16.39
C PHE A 196 -6.97 2.44 -17.10
N LEU A 197 -6.14 2.92 -18.04
CA LEU A 197 -6.43 4.11 -18.85
C LEU A 197 -7.13 3.76 -20.16
N ARG A 198 -7.41 2.49 -20.42
CA ARG A 198 -8.14 2.06 -21.61
C ARG A 198 -9.56 2.59 -21.56
N GLU A 199 -10.04 3.09 -22.68
CA GLU A 199 -11.44 3.48 -22.84
C GLU A 199 -12.35 2.33 -22.37
N PRO A 200 -13.41 2.63 -21.58
CA PRO A 200 -14.41 1.63 -21.25
C PRO A 200 -14.88 0.96 -22.53
N SER A 201 -14.86 -0.35 -22.60
CA SER A 201 -15.49 -1.08 -23.68
C SER A 201 -16.98 -0.76 -23.61
N GLY A 202 -17.44 0.09 -24.48
CA GLY A 202 -18.72 0.76 -24.64
C GLY A 202 -19.78 0.40 -23.61
N ARG A 203 -20.54 1.39 -23.14
CA ARG A 203 -21.80 1.11 -22.46
C ARG A 203 -22.58 0.13 -23.32
N ASP A 204 -22.67 -1.12 -22.89
CA ASP A 204 -23.65 -2.03 -23.46
C ASP A 204 -24.99 -1.30 -23.36
N GLY A 205 -25.55 -0.92 -24.52
CA GLY A 205 -26.67 -0.02 -24.59
C GLY A 205 -27.83 -0.49 -23.71
N GLY A 206 -28.11 0.24 -22.63
CA GLY A 206 -29.23 0.01 -21.73
C GLY A 206 -28.96 -0.79 -20.46
N GLY A 207 -27.72 -1.12 -20.12
CA GLY A 207 -27.37 -1.79 -18.87
C GLY A 207 -27.55 -0.89 -17.64
N ARG A 208 -27.86 -1.49 -16.49
CA ARG A 208 -27.95 -0.83 -15.17
C ARG A 208 -26.61 -0.19 -14.84
N VAL A 209 -26.62 1.06 -14.35
CA VAL A 209 -25.42 1.76 -13.88
C VAL A 209 -24.74 0.93 -12.80
N ARG A 210 -23.41 0.79 -12.87
CA ARG A 210 -22.60 0.11 -11.86
C ARG A 210 -21.77 1.11 -11.07
N ILE A 211 -21.69 0.88 -9.76
CA ILE A 211 -20.77 1.58 -8.85
C ILE A 211 -19.82 0.51 -8.31
N VAL A 212 -18.51 0.72 -8.43
CA VAL A 212 -17.49 -0.21 -7.95
C VAL A 212 -16.84 0.34 -6.69
N LEU A 213 -16.91 -0.42 -5.59
CA LEU A 213 -16.13 -0.17 -4.39
C LEU A 213 -14.99 -1.18 -4.35
N LEU A 214 -13.78 -0.72 -4.74
CA LEU A 214 -12.59 -1.55 -4.78
C LEU A 214 -11.74 -1.36 -3.53
N GLY A 215 -11.53 -2.44 -2.78
CA GLY A 215 -10.66 -2.43 -1.60
C GLY A 215 -10.93 -3.59 -0.67
N ARG A 216 -9.95 -3.91 0.19
CA ARG A 216 -10.11 -4.97 1.20
C ARG A 216 -11.35 -4.71 2.07
N ILE A 217 -12.07 -5.77 2.43
CA ILE A 217 -13.22 -5.69 3.32
C ILE A 217 -12.73 -5.43 4.74
N GLN A 218 -12.94 -4.19 5.19
CA GLN A 218 -12.61 -3.71 6.55
C GLN A 218 -13.32 -2.40 6.83
N PRO A 219 -13.65 -2.06 8.10
CA PRO A 219 -14.43 -0.87 8.45
C PRO A 219 -13.88 0.43 7.86
N LEU A 220 -12.58 0.61 7.84
CA LEU A 220 -11.90 1.79 7.28
C LEU A 220 -12.26 2.08 5.82
N LYS A 221 -12.74 1.09 5.06
CA LYS A 221 -13.11 1.25 3.63
C LYS A 221 -14.58 1.64 3.43
N GLY A 222 -15.39 1.65 4.49
CA GLY A 222 -16.74 2.19 4.47
C GLY A 222 -17.74 1.41 3.61
N GLN A 223 -17.59 0.09 3.47
CA GLN A 223 -18.54 -0.73 2.72
C GLN A 223 -19.96 -0.62 3.30
N ASP A 224 -20.09 -0.58 4.63
CA ASP A 224 -21.37 -0.40 5.31
C ASP A 224 -21.99 0.98 5.04
N VAL A 225 -21.17 2.03 4.93
CA VAL A 225 -21.62 3.38 4.53
C VAL A 225 -22.15 3.36 3.10
N ALA A 226 -21.44 2.69 2.17
CA ALA A 226 -21.89 2.56 0.79
C ALA A 226 -23.23 1.81 0.68
N LEU A 227 -23.42 0.72 1.46
CA LEU A 227 -24.67 -0.03 1.50
C LEU A 227 -25.83 0.83 2.02
N ARG A 228 -25.61 1.57 3.10
CA ARG A 228 -26.63 2.48 3.65
C ARG A 228 -26.97 3.61 2.69
N ALA A 229 -25.96 4.17 2.00
CA ALA A 229 -26.19 5.20 0.98
C ALA A 229 -26.98 4.65 -0.21
N LEU A 230 -26.67 3.42 -0.67
CA LEU A 230 -27.38 2.74 -1.74
C LEU A 230 -28.87 2.54 -1.39
N ALA A 231 -29.17 2.20 -0.13
CA ALA A 231 -30.54 1.98 0.33
C ALA A 231 -31.41 3.25 0.29
N LEU A 232 -30.80 4.44 0.30
CA LEU A 232 -31.53 5.72 0.21
C LEU A 232 -31.96 6.08 -1.21
N LEU A 233 -31.45 5.36 -2.22
CA LEU A 233 -31.81 5.62 -3.62
C LEU A 233 -33.12 4.94 -4.01
N ASP A 234 -33.81 5.53 -4.96
CA ASP A 234 -35.04 4.95 -5.54
C ASP A 234 -34.74 3.57 -6.15
N PRO A 235 -35.44 2.50 -5.73
CA PRO A 235 -35.26 1.14 -6.25
C PRO A 235 -35.34 1.05 -7.77
N ALA A 236 -36.17 1.87 -8.42
CA ALA A 236 -36.36 1.84 -9.86
C ALA A 236 -35.12 2.33 -10.65
N THR A 237 -34.28 3.16 -10.03
CA THR A 237 -33.10 3.77 -10.67
C THR A 237 -31.77 3.41 -9.95
N ARG A 238 -31.88 2.58 -8.90
CA ARG A 238 -30.75 2.21 -8.06
C ARG A 238 -29.66 1.49 -8.88
N PRO A 239 -28.40 1.94 -8.78
CA PRO A 239 -27.29 1.26 -9.45
C PRO A 239 -26.97 -0.10 -8.82
N LEU A 240 -26.27 -0.96 -9.55
CA LEU A 240 -25.65 -2.16 -8.98
C LEU A 240 -24.34 -1.77 -8.26
N LEU A 241 -24.26 -2.04 -6.97
CA LEU A 241 -23.02 -1.86 -6.22
C LEU A 241 -22.17 -3.14 -6.26
N VAL A 242 -21.00 -3.05 -6.87
CA VAL A 242 -20.00 -4.14 -6.89
C VAL A 242 -18.96 -3.88 -5.80
N ILE A 243 -18.93 -4.73 -4.78
CA ILE A 243 -17.91 -4.70 -3.71
C ILE A 243 -16.83 -5.71 -4.06
N ALA A 244 -15.65 -5.21 -4.46
CA ALA A 244 -14.52 -6.01 -4.92
C ALA A 244 -13.33 -5.90 -3.95
N GLY A 245 -12.90 -7.02 -3.40
CA GLY A 245 -11.77 -7.13 -2.49
C GLY A 245 -11.89 -8.31 -1.55
N GLY A 246 -10.74 -8.83 -1.10
CA GLY A 246 -10.70 -9.89 -0.09
C GLY A 246 -10.97 -9.37 1.32
N VAL A 247 -11.36 -10.27 2.21
CA VAL A 247 -11.53 -9.95 3.64
C VAL A 247 -10.16 -9.76 4.27
N SER A 248 -9.98 -8.66 5.02
CA SER A 248 -8.76 -8.44 5.79
C SER A 248 -8.63 -9.45 6.93
N PRO A 249 -7.42 -9.91 7.28
CA PRO A 249 -7.20 -10.82 8.40
C PRO A 249 -7.93 -10.35 9.67
N GLY A 250 -8.64 -11.26 10.34
CA GLY A 250 -9.41 -10.99 11.55
C GLY A 250 -10.66 -10.12 11.35
N ARG A 251 -11.14 -9.94 10.11
CA ARG A 251 -12.33 -9.12 9.81
C ARG A 251 -13.52 -9.94 9.28
N ASP A 252 -13.54 -11.26 9.53
CA ASP A 252 -14.62 -12.15 9.08
C ASP A 252 -15.98 -11.74 9.66
N ALA A 253 -16.02 -11.32 10.94
CA ALA A 253 -17.23 -10.82 11.57
C ALA A 253 -17.78 -9.56 10.88
N TYR A 254 -16.90 -8.64 10.45
CA TYR A 254 -17.33 -7.48 9.70
C TYR A 254 -17.85 -7.85 8.31
N ALA A 255 -17.18 -8.77 7.61
CA ALA A 255 -17.68 -9.28 6.33
C ALA A 255 -19.07 -9.93 6.48
N ALA A 256 -19.27 -10.78 7.50
CA ALA A 256 -20.58 -11.36 7.80
C ALA A 256 -21.64 -10.30 8.10
N SER A 257 -21.27 -9.23 8.82
CA SER A 257 -22.19 -8.12 9.13
C SER A 257 -22.63 -7.33 7.88
N LEU A 258 -21.77 -7.23 6.85
CA LEU A 258 -22.15 -6.61 5.59
C LEU A 258 -23.21 -7.42 4.84
N HIS A 259 -23.06 -8.75 4.79
CA HIS A 259 -24.09 -9.61 4.20
C HIS A 259 -25.43 -9.56 4.98
N ALA A 260 -25.38 -9.47 6.31
CA ALA A 260 -26.57 -9.26 7.12
C ALA A 260 -27.22 -7.88 6.85
N LEU A 261 -26.39 -6.84 6.69
CA LEU A 261 -26.86 -5.50 6.37
C LEU A 261 -27.55 -5.44 5.00
N VAL A 262 -26.98 -6.10 3.97
CA VAL A 262 -27.62 -6.22 2.64
C VAL A 262 -29.04 -6.79 2.77
N ARG A 263 -29.21 -7.91 3.48
CA ARG A 263 -30.53 -8.51 3.72
C ARG A 263 -31.46 -7.59 4.49
N SER A 264 -30.98 -6.94 5.55
CA SER A 264 -31.82 -6.05 6.37
C SER A 264 -32.29 -4.80 5.64
N LEU A 265 -31.57 -4.40 4.59
CA LEU A 265 -31.88 -3.23 3.75
C LEU A 265 -32.63 -3.61 2.45
N GLY A 266 -32.87 -4.91 2.20
CA GLY A 266 -33.52 -5.39 0.98
C GLY A 266 -32.71 -5.08 -0.29
N LEU A 267 -31.38 -5.27 -0.26
CA LEU A 267 -30.46 -4.92 -1.32
C LEU A 267 -29.86 -6.15 -2.03
N GLU A 268 -30.45 -7.34 -1.86
CA GLU A 268 -29.90 -8.59 -2.38
C GLU A 268 -29.69 -8.57 -3.90
N ASP A 269 -30.59 -7.92 -4.64
CA ASP A 269 -30.52 -7.77 -6.09
C ASP A 269 -29.69 -6.54 -6.53
N ASP A 270 -29.25 -5.72 -5.58
CA ASP A 270 -28.56 -4.44 -5.83
C ASP A 270 -27.07 -4.50 -5.49
N VAL A 271 -26.60 -5.59 -4.88
CA VAL A 271 -25.22 -5.71 -4.39
C VAL A 271 -24.57 -7.00 -4.84
N LEU A 272 -23.40 -6.89 -5.43
CA LEU A 272 -22.54 -8.01 -5.81
C LEU A 272 -21.24 -7.99 -5.00
N PHE A 273 -20.97 -9.03 -4.22
CA PHE A 273 -19.66 -9.27 -3.61
C PHE A 273 -18.80 -10.08 -4.58
N ALA A 274 -17.85 -9.40 -5.24
CA ALA A 274 -16.97 -10.01 -6.25
C ALA A 274 -15.77 -10.77 -5.65
N GLY A 275 -15.53 -10.63 -4.33
CA GLY A 275 -14.35 -11.21 -3.69
C GLY A 275 -13.03 -10.56 -4.12
N ALA A 276 -11.91 -11.25 -3.84
CA ALA A 276 -10.60 -10.79 -4.28
C ALA A 276 -10.47 -10.94 -5.80
N LEU A 277 -10.04 -9.88 -6.46
CA LEU A 277 -9.83 -9.84 -7.91
C LEU A 277 -8.33 -9.75 -8.21
N ASP A 278 -7.88 -10.43 -9.24
CA ASP A 278 -6.57 -10.19 -9.84
C ASP A 278 -6.56 -8.85 -10.63
N ARG A 279 -5.39 -8.43 -11.12
CA ARG A 279 -5.24 -7.15 -11.83
C ARG A 279 -6.10 -7.09 -13.10
N ALA A 280 -6.15 -8.17 -13.87
CA ALA A 280 -6.91 -8.22 -15.11
C ALA A 280 -8.41 -8.17 -14.85
N ALA A 281 -8.90 -8.90 -13.85
CA ALA A 281 -10.30 -8.84 -13.42
C ALA A 281 -10.65 -7.46 -12.84
N THR A 282 -9.75 -6.83 -12.07
CA THR A 282 -9.91 -5.48 -11.56
C THR A 282 -10.06 -4.47 -12.71
N ALA A 283 -9.18 -4.53 -13.71
CA ALA A 283 -9.26 -3.66 -14.88
C ALA A 283 -10.59 -3.84 -15.63
N ARG A 284 -11.04 -5.09 -15.83
CA ARG A 284 -12.35 -5.36 -16.47
C ARG A 284 -13.52 -4.79 -15.67
N VAL A 285 -13.52 -4.96 -14.34
CA VAL A 285 -14.60 -4.45 -13.49
C VAL A 285 -14.66 -2.92 -13.48
N LEU A 286 -13.51 -2.24 -13.59
CA LEU A 286 -13.43 -0.77 -13.64
C LEU A 286 -13.74 -0.22 -15.04
N ALA A 287 -13.48 -0.98 -16.09
CA ALA A 287 -13.75 -0.55 -17.48
C ALA A 287 -15.23 -0.68 -17.89
N GLY A 288 -16.08 -1.32 -17.11
CA GLY A 288 -17.51 -1.51 -17.40
C GLY A 288 -17.84 -2.96 -17.56
#